data_06abde6333e9a59f92a4361be389e487
#
_entry.id   06abde6333e9a59f92a4361be389e487
#
_cell.length_a   1.000
_cell.length_b   1.000
_cell.length_c   1.000
_cell.angle_alpha   90.00
_cell.angle_beta   90.00
_cell.angle_gamma   90.00
#
_symmetry.space_group_name_H-M   'P 1'
#
loop_
_entity.id
_entity.type
_entity.pdbx_description
1 polymer ?
#
loop_
_entity_poly.entity_id
_entity_poly.type
_entity_poly.pdbx_seq_one_letter_code
_entity_poly.pdbx_strand_id
1 'polypeptide(L)'
;MHAEEAVVGMLVIEGTYRVTGARPDGDSVRFYPADPAQWDLVPGPHRVQRNRTGGAQLRLDGIDTLETHYIPAHGREMHQPPPFADEAADALTTWLGFTGVERDAHGTVTASEPAQAPGFILTRGADLHGRCVAMAGRGPAPGPSGQQHFVDAALLQQTANFAQLADGLAYPTYYTKLFVDLRAAMTAAVQEARTAANGLWPVDLTASGAKIDGLASLTESAVVLPKLFRRLADYLVLGAGDPSLAGFKAFLDQRPDRVLIVSKGQFTTLSTVVEVADQTVRMTEPPENLVFEER
;
A
#
# COMPACT_ATOMS: atom_id res chain seq x y z
N MET A 1 37.38 -14.63 -17.25
CA MET A 1 35.91 -14.70 -17.26
C MET A 1 35.49 -14.02 -15.97
N HIS A 2 35.20 -12.72 -16.04
CA HIS A 2 34.59 -12.01 -14.89
C HIS A 2 33.16 -12.50 -14.81
N ALA A 3 32.78 -13.12 -13.70
CA ALA A 3 31.38 -13.30 -13.39
C ALA A 3 30.78 -11.89 -13.33
N GLU A 4 29.88 -11.56 -14.25
CA GLU A 4 28.99 -10.42 -14.11
C GLU A 4 28.25 -10.62 -12.77
N GLU A 5 28.59 -9.84 -11.76
CA GLU A 5 27.78 -9.76 -10.55
C GLU A 5 26.37 -9.38 -11.02
N ALA A 6 25.43 -10.29 -10.85
CA ALA A 6 24.05 -10.05 -11.20
C ALA A 6 23.56 -8.84 -10.37
N VAL A 7 23.43 -7.70 -11.01
CA VAL A 7 22.87 -6.50 -10.40
C VAL A 7 21.47 -6.88 -9.93
N VAL A 8 21.29 -6.95 -8.61
CA VAL A 8 19.98 -7.22 -8.01
C VAL A 8 19.13 -5.97 -8.23
N GLY A 9 18.30 -6.02 -9.26
CA GLY A 9 17.46 -4.91 -9.71
C GLY A 9 15.96 -5.21 -9.59
N MET A 10 15.17 -4.30 -10.08
CA MET A 10 13.73 -4.49 -10.33
C MET A 10 13.49 -4.62 -11.82
N LEU A 11 12.54 -5.45 -12.21
CA LEU A 11 12.10 -5.57 -13.59
C LEU A 11 11.39 -4.30 -14.02
N VAL A 12 11.86 -3.68 -15.09
CA VAL A 12 11.22 -2.53 -15.75
C VAL A 12 10.15 -3.04 -16.71
N ILE A 13 8.93 -2.50 -16.63
CA ILE A 13 7.88 -2.73 -17.63
C ILE A 13 7.28 -1.39 -18.03
N GLU A 14 7.35 -1.04 -19.31
CA GLU A 14 6.70 0.14 -19.88
C GLU A 14 5.26 -0.15 -20.28
N GLY A 15 4.39 0.85 -20.17
CA GLY A 15 2.99 0.70 -20.54
C GLY A 15 2.16 1.93 -20.24
N THR A 16 0.89 1.69 -19.88
CA THR A 16 -0.06 2.75 -19.56
C THR A 16 -0.88 2.43 -18.33
N TYR A 17 -1.16 3.45 -17.54
CA TYR A 17 -2.16 3.41 -16.47
C TYR A 17 -3.56 3.65 -17.06
N ARG A 18 -4.57 2.94 -16.54
CA ARG A 18 -5.98 3.14 -16.90
C ARG A 18 -6.85 3.01 -15.68
N VAL A 19 -7.66 4.03 -15.43
CA VAL A 19 -8.49 4.10 -14.23
C VAL A 19 -9.98 3.90 -14.52
N THR A 20 -10.46 4.13 -15.73
CA THR A 20 -11.87 3.95 -16.11
C THR A 20 -12.33 2.51 -15.89
N GLY A 21 -13.49 2.35 -15.25
CA GLY A 21 -14.05 1.07 -14.84
C GLY A 21 -13.30 0.41 -13.68
N ALA A 22 -12.48 1.18 -12.95
CA ALA A 22 -11.78 0.75 -11.73
C ALA A 22 -12.19 1.63 -10.54
N ARG A 23 -11.82 1.18 -9.35
CA ARG A 23 -11.87 1.95 -8.10
C ARG A 23 -10.44 2.03 -7.56
N PRO A 24 -9.60 2.94 -8.04
CA PRO A 24 -8.24 3.07 -7.51
C PRO A 24 -8.27 3.60 -6.09
N ASP A 25 -7.48 2.98 -5.22
CA ASP A 25 -7.07 3.54 -3.93
C ASP A 25 -5.82 4.39 -4.09
N GLY A 26 -5.33 4.99 -3.02
CA GLY A 26 -4.09 5.74 -3.05
C GLY A 26 -2.83 4.89 -3.24
N ASP A 27 -2.93 3.55 -3.12
CA ASP A 27 -1.83 2.60 -3.28
C ASP A 27 -2.10 1.50 -4.33
N SER A 28 -3.18 1.62 -5.09
CA SER A 28 -3.53 0.61 -6.09
C SER A 28 -4.07 1.22 -7.37
N VAL A 29 -3.62 0.71 -8.53
CA VAL A 29 -4.04 1.20 -9.85
C VAL A 29 -3.89 0.09 -10.90
N ARG A 30 -4.63 0.15 -12.00
CA ARG A 30 -4.46 -0.77 -13.14
C ARG A 30 -3.35 -0.30 -14.08
N PHE A 31 -2.51 -1.24 -14.47
CA PHE A 31 -1.44 -1.02 -15.44
C PHE A 31 -1.53 -2.00 -16.59
N TYR A 32 -1.19 -1.54 -17.78
CA TYR A 32 -1.25 -2.26 -19.04
C TYR A 32 0.11 -2.18 -19.72
N PRO A 33 0.92 -3.24 -19.71
CA PRO A 33 2.19 -3.27 -20.44
C PRO A 33 1.99 -3.00 -21.92
N ALA A 34 2.99 -2.40 -22.56
CA ALA A 34 3.01 -2.27 -24.03
C ALA A 34 2.96 -3.65 -24.72
N ASP A 35 3.64 -4.64 -24.12
CA ASP A 35 3.53 -6.07 -24.47
C ASP A 35 3.00 -6.85 -23.26
N PRO A 36 1.76 -7.40 -23.32
CA PRO A 36 1.21 -8.19 -22.22
C PRO A 36 2.01 -9.44 -21.83
N ALA A 37 2.90 -9.93 -22.71
CA ALA A 37 3.78 -11.06 -22.39
C ALA A 37 4.82 -10.71 -21.31
N GLN A 38 5.11 -9.42 -21.10
CA GLN A 38 6.04 -8.97 -20.07
C GLN A 38 5.59 -9.32 -18.65
N TRP A 39 4.29 -9.55 -18.42
CA TRP A 39 3.84 -10.08 -17.16
C TRP A 39 4.44 -11.45 -16.79
N ASP A 40 4.82 -12.24 -17.78
CA ASP A 40 5.44 -13.55 -17.57
C ASP A 40 6.89 -13.45 -17.10
N LEU A 41 7.50 -12.28 -17.23
CA LEU A 41 8.85 -11.97 -16.74
C LEU A 41 8.87 -11.57 -15.27
N VAL A 42 7.70 -11.25 -14.66
CA VAL A 42 7.62 -10.85 -13.26
C VAL A 42 8.09 -12.00 -12.37
N PRO A 43 9.15 -11.80 -11.58
CA PRO A 43 9.75 -12.87 -10.78
C PRO A 43 8.89 -13.24 -9.56
N GLY A 44 9.23 -14.37 -8.93
CA GLY A 44 8.64 -14.81 -7.68
C GLY A 44 7.68 -15.99 -7.81
N PRO A 45 7.13 -16.46 -6.69
CA PRO A 45 6.30 -17.66 -6.64
C PRO A 45 4.88 -17.46 -7.17
N HIS A 46 4.40 -16.21 -7.18
CA HIS A 46 3.04 -15.87 -7.60
C HIS A 46 3.05 -15.25 -8.99
N ARG A 47 2.03 -15.57 -9.79
CA ARG A 47 1.87 -14.98 -11.12
C ARG A 47 0.94 -13.78 -11.07
N VAL A 48 1.22 -12.80 -11.92
CA VAL A 48 0.33 -11.63 -12.10
C VAL A 48 -0.97 -12.08 -12.73
N GLN A 49 -2.08 -11.74 -12.08
CA GLN A 49 -3.43 -12.02 -12.60
C GLN A 49 -3.85 -10.94 -13.60
N ARG A 50 -3.90 -11.31 -14.87
CA ARG A 50 -4.29 -10.42 -15.96
C ARG A 50 -5.81 -10.34 -16.12
N ASN A 51 -6.31 -9.16 -16.43
CA ASN A 51 -7.69 -9.01 -16.89
C ASN A 51 -7.81 -9.39 -18.39
N ARG A 52 -9.04 -9.38 -18.91
CA ARG A 52 -9.31 -9.79 -20.31
C ARG A 52 -8.63 -8.91 -21.37
N THR A 53 -8.22 -7.70 -21.00
CA THR A 53 -7.59 -6.74 -21.91
C THR A 53 -6.07 -6.64 -21.72
N GLY A 54 -5.48 -7.58 -20.96
CA GLY A 54 -4.03 -7.72 -20.79
C GLY A 54 -3.43 -6.87 -19.68
N GLY A 55 -4.23 -6.08 -18.97
CA GLY A 55 -3.79 -5.32 -17.81
C GLY A 55 -3.86 -6.09 -16.50
N ALA A 56 -3.24 -5.56 -15.44
CA ALA A 56 -3.32 -6.11 -14.10
C ALA A 56 -3.45 -5.02 -13.04
N GLN A 57 -3.95 -5.40 -11.87
CA GLN A 57 -3.95 -4.52 -10.71
C GLN A 57 -2.55 -4.47 -10.13
N LEU A 58 -2.06 -3.27 -9.89
CA LEU A 58 -0.87 -3.04 -9.08
C LEU A 58 -1.24 -2.93 -7.60
N ARG A 59 -0.30 -3.28 -6.76
CA ARG A 59 -0.17 -2.84 -5.38
C ARG A 59 1.13 -2.05 -5.28
N LEU A 60 1.07 -0.82 -4.86
CA LEU A 60 2.26 0.01 -4.72
C LEU A 60 3.10 -0.49 -3.54
N ASP A 61 4.37 -0.82 -3.82
CA ASP A 61 5.28 -1.42 -2.83
C ASP A 61 5.72 -0.39 -1.78
N GLY A 62 5.85 -0.85 -0.55
CA GLY A 62 6.37 -0.07 0.57
C GLY A 62 5.40 0.92 1.19
N ILE A 63 4.18 1.05 0.69
CA ILE A 63 3.15 1.96 1.19
C ILE A 63 1.81 1.27 1.43
N ASP A 64 0.96 1.91 2.25
CA ASP A 64 -0.42 1.49 2.52
C ASP A 64 -1.24 2.79 2.77
N THR A 65 -2.19 3.11 1.92
CA THR A 65 -3.05 4.30 2.08
C THR A 65 -4.33 3.94 2.81
N LEU A 66 -5.03 4.93 3.36
CA LEU A 66 -6.31 4.68 3.99
C LEU A 66 -7.26 4.02 2.98
N GLU A 67 -7.99 3.02 3.45
CA GLU A 67 -8.92 2.24 2.63
C GLU A 67 -10.12 3.10 2.18
N THR A 68 -10.29 3.24 0.88
CA THR A 68 -11.53 3.80 0.30
C THR A 68 -12.64 2.76 0.28
N HIS A 69 -12.27 1.49 0.20
CA HIS A 69 -13.19 0.36 0.19
C HIS A 69 -12.47 -0.92 0.66
N TYR A 70 -12.92 -1.48 1.75
CA TYR A 70 -12.45 -2.74 2.29
C TYR A 70 -13.64 -3.66 2.58
N ILE A 71 -13.54 -4.92 2.22
CA ILE A 71 -14.58 -5.91 2.49
C ILE A 71 -14.01 -6.93 3.48
N PRO A 72 -14.40 -6.87 4.77
CA PRO A 72 -14.07 -7.91 5.74
C PRO A 72 -14.61 -9.28 5.29
N ALA A 73 -13.94 -10.36 5.71
CA ALA A 73 -14.27 -11.72 5.28
C ALA A 73 -15.76 -12.12 5.50
N HIS A 74 -16.42 -11.49 6.47
CA HIS A 74 -17.83 -11.78 6.85
C HIS A 74 -18.67 -10.50 6.97
N GLY A 75 -18.26 -9.40 6.35
CA GLY A 75 -18.88 -8.07 6.49
C GLY A 75 -19.34 -7.45 5.18
N ARG A 76 -19.82 -6.23 5.30
CA ARG A 76 -20.10 -5.35 4.17
C ARG A 76 -18.87 -4.49 3.88
N GLU A 77 -18.84 -3.90 2.69
CA GLU A 77 -17.84 -2.92 2.32
C GLU A 77 -17.84 -1.75 3.31
N MET A 78 -16.64 -1.31 3.71
CA MET A 78 -16.39 -0.21 4.62
C MET A 78 -15.12 0.54 4.19
N HIS A 79 -14.92 1.71 4.73
CA HIS A 79 -13.80 2.62 4.44
C HIS A 79 -13.16 3.12 5.75
N GLN A 80 -12.00 3.71 5.66
CA GLN A 80 -11.43 4.55 6.71
C GLN A 80 -11.94 5.99 6.55
N PRO A 81 -11.67 6.92 7.48
CA PRO A 81 -12.19 8.29 7.41
C PRO A 81 -12.02 8.94 6.03
N PRO A 82 -13.10 9.30 5.32
CA PRO A 82 -13.10 9.57 3.89
C PRO A 82 -12.15 10.68 3.43
N PRO A 83 -12.00 11.84 4.09
CA PRO A 83 -11.22 12.93 3.50
C PRO A 83 -9.82 12.50 3.11
N PHE A 84 -9.14 11.72 3.95
CA PHE A 84 -7.76 11.29 3.71
C PHE A 84 -7.65 10.12 2.74
N ALA A 85 -8.61 9.19 2.77
CA ALA A 85 -8.64 8.06 1.84
C ALA A 85 -8.88 8.54 0.40
N ASP A 86 -9.86 9.42 0.21
CA ASP A 86 -10.19 10.02 -1.08
C ASP A 86 -9.06 10.92 -1.60
N GLU A 87 -8.44 11.72 -0.72
CA GLU A 87 -7.30 12.58 -1.05
C GLU A 87 -6.11 11.76 -1.56
N ALA A 88 -5.79 10.64 -0.92
CA ALA A 88 -4.73 9.75 -1.37
C ALA A 88 -5.03 9.15 -2.75
N ALA A 89 -6.27 8.72 -3.02
CA ALA A 89 -6.69 8.19 -4.30
C ALA A 89 -6.64 9.24 -5.42
N ASP A 90 -7.05 10.47 -5.13
CA ASP A 90 -7.01 11.60 -6.08
C ASP A 90 -5.57 12.06 -6.33
N ALA A 91 -4.74 12.11 -5.29
CA ALA A 91 -3.32 12.43 -5.42
C ALA A 91 -2.60 11.39 -6.31
N LEU A 92 -2.85 10.10 -6.13
CA LEU A 92 -2.28 9.06 -6.99
C LEU A 92 -2.66 9.28 -8.46
N THR A 93 -3.95 9.45 -8.76
CA THR A 93 -4.41 9.60 -10.14
C THR A 93 -3.87 10.89 -10.77
N THR A 94 -3.83 11.98 -10.02
CA THR A 94 -3.23 13.26 -10.46
C THR A 94 -1.72 13.10 -10.71
N TRP A 95 -1.00 12.45 -9.80
CA TRP A 95 0.44 12.21 -9.95
C TRP A 95 0.73 11.38 -11.20
N LEU A 96 -0.10 10.37 -11.51
CA LEU A 96 0.04 9.54 -12.71
C LEU A 96 -0.27 10.29 -14.01
N GLY A 97 -0.81 11.51 -13.95
CA GLY A 97 -1.05 12.37 -15.09
C GLY A 97 -2.51 12.46 -15.55
N PHE A 98 -3.46 11.97 -14.75
CA PHE A 98 -4.88 12.19 -15.01
C PHE A 98 -5.30 13.57 -14.50
N THR A 99 -5.85 14.40 -15.38
CA THR A 99 -6.27 15.78 -15.08
C THR A 99 -7.77 15.90 -14.78
N GLY A 100 -8.55 14.87 -15.13
CA GLY A 100 -9.97 14.77 -14.83
C GLY A 100 -10.34 13.32 -14.56
N VAL A 101 -10.97 13.06 -13.41
CA VAL A 101 -11.44 11.73 -13.02
C VAL A 101 -12.86 11.88 -12.48
N GLU A 102 -13.84 11.33 -13.22
CA GLU A 102 -15.24 11.29 -12.78
C GLU A 102 -15.54 9.93 -12.16
N ARG A 103 -16.26 9.94 -11.03
CA ARG A 103 -16.64 8.72 -10.30
C ARG A 103 -18.16 8.62 -10.14
N ASP A 104 -18.68 7.41 -10.15
CA ASP A 104 -20.06 7.15 -9.74
C ASP A 104 -20.21 7.16 -8.19
N ALA A 105 -21.44 6.96 -7.73
CA ALA A 105 -21.78 6.92 -6.30
C ALA A 105 -21.08 5.78 -5.52
N HIS A 106 -20.48 4.82 -6.23
CA HIS A 106 -19.73 3.71 -5.64
C HIS A 106 -18.21 3.89 -5.73
N GLY A 107 -17.73 5.07 -6.20
CA GLY A 107 -16.32 5.36 -6.38
C GLY A 107 -15.69 4.77 -7.64
N THR A 108 -16.48 4.12 -8.51
CA THR A 108 -15.98 3.59 -9.79
C THR A 108 -15.74 4.74 -10.75
N VAL A 109 -14.57 4.80 -11.35
CA VAL A 109 -14.23 5.81 -12.36
C VAL A 109 -15.05 5.55 -13.62
N THR A 110 -15.89 6.52 -13.99
CA THR A 110 -16.74 6.46 -15.19
C THR A 110 -16.08 7.12 -16.40
N ALA A 111 -15.28 8.16 -16.18
CA ALA A 111 -14.50 8.84 -17.20
C ALA A 111 -13.16 9.32 -16.64
N SER A 112 -12.15 9.45 -17.50
CA SER A 112 -10.87 10.03 -17.15
C SER A 112 -10.24 10.77 -18.32
N GLU A 113 -9.53 11.85 -18.00
CA GLU A 113 -8.75 12.64 -18.96
C GLU A 113 -7.29 12.70 -18.48
N PRO A 114 -6.33 12.20 -19.29
CA PRO A 114 -6.51 11.42 -20.51
C PRO A 114 -7.17 10.05 -20.22
N ALA A 115 -7.65 9.36 -21.26
CA ALA A 115 -8.23 8.01 -21.12
C ALA A 115 -7.20 6.98 -20.63
N GLN A 116 -5.91 7.22 -20.86
CA GLN A 116 -4.78 6.44 -20.35
C GLN A 116 -3.55 7.34 -20.22
N ALA A 117 -2.75 7.09 -19.19
CA ALA A 117 -1.51 7.84 -18.92
C ALA A 117 -0.29 6.93 -19.16
N PRO A 118 0.71 7.35 -19.97
CA PRO A 118 1.92 6.58 -20.19
C PRO A 118 2.80 6.56 -18.94
N GLY A 119 3.50 5.44 -18.72
CA GLY A 119 4.44 5.31 -17.63
C GLY A 119 5.11 3.95 -17.61
N PHE A 120 5.72 3.63 -16.50
CA PHE A 120 6.42 2.36 -16.29
C PHE A 120 6.21 1.86 -14.87
N ILE A 121 6.53 0.61 -14.64
CA ILE A 121 6.60 0.03 -13.31
C ILE A 121 7.99 -0.60 -13.09
N LEU A 122 8.38 -0.63 -11.82
CA LEU A 122 9.56 -1.33 -11.33
C LEU A 122 9.05 -2.40 -10.35
N THR A 123 9.23 -3.69 -10.69
CA THR A 123 8.62 -4.77 -9.92
C THR A 123 9.59 -5.88 -9.59
N ARG A 124 9.33 -6.57 -8.48
CA ARG A 124 10.07 -7.76 -8.01
C ARG A 124 9.16 -8.94 -7.73
N GLY A 125 7.86 -8.85 -8.05
CA GLY A 125 6.97 -9.96 -7.84
C GLY A 125 5.49 -9.61 -7.87
N ALA A 126 4.69 -10.61 -7.60
CA ALA A 126 3.26 -10.48 -7.36
C ALA A 126 2.91 -10.97 -5.96
N ASP A 127 1.82 -10.47 -5.40
CA ASP A 127 1.29 -10.96 -4.12
C ASP A 127 0.45 -12.25 -4.33
N LEU A 128 0.01 -12.84 -3.22
CA LEU A 128 -0.79 -14.06 -3.23
C LEU A 128 -2.17 -13.90 -3.93
N HIS A 129 -2.61 -12.65 -4.16
CA HIS A 129 -3.85 -12.33 -4.87
C HIS A 129 -3.60 -12.05 -6.36
N GLY A 130 -2.36 -12.17 -6.82
CA GLY A 130 -1.97 -11.92 -8.21
C GLY A 130 -1.87 -10.46 -8.59
N ARG A 131 -1.86 -9.52 -7.62
CA ARG A 131 -1.53 -8.12 -7.90
C ARG A 131 -0.03 -7.99 -8.09
N CYS A 132 0.39 -7.22 -9.10
CA CYS A 132 1.81 -6.93 -9.28
C CYS A 132 2.26 -5.92 -8.20
N VAL A 133 3.24 -6.32 -7.38
CA VAL A 133 3.83 -5.43 -6.36
C VAL A 133 4.90 -4.59 -7.04
N ALA A 134 4.70 -3.27 -7.09
CA ALA A 134 5.51 -2.42 -7.93
C ALA A 134 5.68 -0.99 -7.38
N MET A 135 6.72 -0.34 -7.84
CA MET A 135 6.84 1.12 -7.83
C MET A 135 6.32 1.66 -9.16
N ALA A 136 5.43 2.64 -9.09
CA ALA A 136 4.79 3.25 -10.25
C ALA A 136 5.51 4.53 -10.65
N GLY A 137 6.01 4.56 -11.88
CA GLY A 137 6.68 5.72 -12.49
C GLY A 137 5.87 6.32 -13.63
N ARG A 138 6.06 7.59 -13.92
CA ARG A 138 5.47 8.31 -15.05
C ARG A 138 6.54 8.76 -16.04
N GLY A 139 6.14 8.97 -17.28
CA GLY A 139 7.08 9.37 -18.34
C GLY A 139 7.92 8.19 -18.86
N PRO A 140 9.11 8.45 -19.42
CA PRO A 140 9.97 7.42 -19.99
C PRO A 140 10.54 6.50 -18.90
N ALA A 141 10.67 5.21 -19.23
CA ALA A 141 11.29 4.25 -18.32
C ALA A 141 12.80 4.50 -18.15
N PRO A 142 13.38 4.14 -17.00
CA PRO A 142 14.81 4.35 -16.71
C PRO A 142 15.74 3.43 -17.52
N GLY A 143 15.19 2.42 -18.19
CA GLY A 143 15.92 1.45 -18.99
C GLY A 143 14.99 0.63 -19.88
N PRO A 144 15.51 -0.32 -20.67
CA PRO A 144 14.70 -1.11 -21.59
C PRO A 144 13.65 -1.94 -20.85
N SER A 145 12.41 -1.91 -21.37
CA SER A 145 11.31 -2.72 -20.86
C SER A 145 11.63 -4.22 -20.98
N GLY A 146 11.28 -4.98 -19.93
CA GLY A 146 11.59 -6.42 -19.83
C GLY A 146 12.97 -6.72 -19.25
N GLN A 147 13.75 -5.73 -18.85
CA GLN A 147 15.08 -5.92 -18.26
C GLN A 147 15.12 -5.48 -16.79
N GLN A 148 16.12 -6.01 -16.07
CA GLN A 148 16.40 -5.60 -14.69
C GLN A 148 17.10 -4.24 -14.68
N HIS A 149 16.70 -3.37 -13.76
CA HIS A 149 17.30 -2.07 -13.56
C HIS A 149 17.56 -1.83 -12.08
N PHE A 150 18.75 -1.30 -11.76
CA PHE A 150 19.07 -0.92 -10.38
C PHE A 150 18.24 0.30 -9.98
N VAL A 151 17.54 0.21 -8.86
CA VAL A 151 16.71 1.28 -8.33
C VAL A 151 17.42 1.89 -7.13
N ASP A 152 17.88 3.11 -7.27
CA ASP A 152 18.45 3.91 -6.18
C ASP A 152 17.41 4.88 -5.58
N ALA A 153 17.83 5.62 -4.56
CA ALA A 153 16.97 6.61 -3.92
C ALA A 153 16.51 7.72 -4.88
N ALA A 154 17.33 8.10 -5.86
CA ALA A 154 16.99 9.15 -6.83
C ALA A 154 15.88 8.70 -7.79
N LEU A 155 15.92 7.45 -8.24
CA LEU A 155 14.87 6.87 -9.05
C LEU A 155 13.59 6.60 -8.22
N LEU A 156 13.74 6.15 -6.97
CA LEU A 156 12.61 5.99 -6.04
C LEU A 156 11.84 7.30 -5.87
N GLN A 157 12.51 8.43 -5.71
CA GLN A 157 11.89 9.76 -5.59
C GLN A 157 11.06 10.16 -6.80
N GLN A 158 11.23 9.50 -7.95
CA GLN A 158 10.46 9.70 -9.17
C GLN A 158 9.26 8.74 -9.29
N THR A 159 8.84 8.12 -8.19
CA THR A 159 7.70 7.19 -8.16
C THR A 159 6.51 7.74 -7.37
N ALA A 160 5.31 7.29 -7.71
CA ALA A 160 4.10 7.60 -6.95
C ALA A 160 4.18 7.11 -5.51
N ASN A 161 4.85 5.98 -5.28
CA ASN A 161 5.08 5.41 -3.95
C ASN A 161 5.78 6.42 -3.02
N PHE A 162 6.84 7.05 -3.52
CA PHE A 162 7.57 8.05 -2.75
C PHE A 162 6.75 9.34 -2.56
N ALA A 163 6.06 9.79 -3.60
CA ALA A 163 5.23 11.00 -3.55
C ALA A 163 4.14 10.87 -2.48
N GLN A 164 3.42 9.74 -2.44
CA GLN A 164 2.39 9.47 -1.42
C GLN A 164 2.93 9.56 0.02
N LEU A 165 4.16 9.08 0.26
CA LEU A 165 4.80 9.19 1.58
C LEU A 165 5.24 10.63 1.89
N ALA A 166 5.83 11.33 0.93
CA ALA A 166 6.33 12.70 1.09
C ALA A 166 5.19 13.69 1.33
N ASP A 167 4.04 13.47 0.69
CA ASP A 167 2.83 14.28 0.86
C ASP A 167 2.05 13.90 2.15
N GLY A 168 2.49 12.85 2.87
CA GLY A 168 1.83 12.38 4.08
C GLY A 168 0.49 11.71 3.83
N LEU A 169 0.25 11.15 2.64
CA LEU A 169 -1.00 10.51 2.24
C LEU A 169 -0.98 8.99 2.39
N ALA A 170 0.19 8.41 2.70
CA ALA A 170 0.39 6.99 2.91
C ALA A 170 1.17 6.69 4.18
N TYR A 171 0.89 5.54 4.78
CA TYR A 171 1.75 4.93 5.79
C TYR A 171 2.85 4.11 5.14
N PRO A 172 4.07 4.07 5.70
CA PRO A 172 5.08 3.12 5.31
C PRO A 172 4.63 1.72 5.74
N THR A 173 4.62 0.77 4.81
CA THR A 173 4.27 -0.63 5.09
C THR A 173 5.25 -1.53 4.35
N TYR A 174 6.32 -1.86 5.02
CA TYR A 174 7.44 -2.57 4.43
C TYR A 174 7.28 -4.08 4.51
N TYR A 175 7.71 -4.75 3.44
CA TYR A 175 7.81 -6.21 3.37
C TYR A 175 9.24 -6.66 3.12
N THR A 176 9.55 -7.91 3.45
CA THR A 176 10.92 -8.45 3.47
C THR A 176 11.66 -8.36 2.14
N LYS A 177 10.96 -8.29 1.01
CA LYS A 177 11.59 -8.15 -0.31
C LYS A 177 11.97 -6.72 -0.69
N LEU A 178 11.48 -5.70 0.00
CA LEU A 178 11.85 -4.32 -0.28
C LEU A 178 13.31 -4.07 0.15
N PHE A 179 14.12 -3.52 -0.74
CA PHE A 179 15.54 -3.24 -0.48
C PHE A 179 15.73 -2.30 0.70
N VAL A 180 16.81 -2.53 1.46
CA VAL A 180 17.08 -1.80 2.71
C VAL A 180 17.33 -0.31 2.48
N ASP A 181 18.06 0.03 1.41
CA ASP A 181 18.36 1.40 1.02
C ASP A 181 17.10 2.17 0.58
N LEU A 182 16.20 1.51 -0.15
CA LEU A 182 14.92 2.10 -0.54
C LEU A 182 14.02 2.32 0.70
N ARG A 183 13.97 1.35 1.63
CA ARG A 183 13.26 1.52 2.90
C ARG A 183 13.81 2.70 3.70
N ALA A 184 15.13 2.87 3.73
CA ALA A 184 15.76 3.99 4.43
C ALA A 184 15.34 5.34 3.82
N ALA A 185 15.32 5.44 2.49
CA ALA A 185 14.87 6.65 1.79
C ALA A 185 13.37 6.92 2.02
N MET A 186 12.52 5.90 1.96
CA MET A 186 11.09 6.01 2.28
C MET A 186 10.86 6.42 3.73
N THR A 187 11.61 5.86 4.68
CA THR A 187 11.53 6.21 6.11
C THR A 187 11.89 7.68 6.34
N ALA A 188 12.92 8.19 5.67
CA ALA A 188 13.29 9.60 5.75
C ALA A 188 12.15 10.51 5.26
N ALA A 189 11.53 10.19 4.12
CA ALA A 189 10.40 10.95 3.59
C ALA A 189 9.20 10.97 4.56
N VAL A 190 8.89 9.83 5.18
CA VAL A 190 7.83 9.74 6.20
C VAL A 190 8.13 10.62 7.41
N GLN A 191 9.37 10.60 7.90
CA GLN A 191 9.77 11.40 9.07
C GLN A 191 9.73 12.90 8.77
N GLU A 192 10.12 13.29 7.56
CA GLU A 192 9.98 14.67 7.08
C GLU A 192 8.52 15.08 6.97
N ALA A 193 7.66 14.28 6.34
CA ALA A 193 6.22 14.55 6.21
C ALA A 193 5.53 14.66 7.58
N ARG A 194 5.89 13.78 8.53
CA ARG A 194 5.36 13.82 9.90
C ARG A 194 5.81 15.08 10.64
N THR A 195 7.08 15.47 10.50
CA THR A 195 7.63 16.70 11.12
C THR A 195 6.98 17.95 10.54
N ALA A 196 6.71 17.95 9.23
CA ALA A 196 6.02 19.04 8.54
C ALA A 196 4.49 19.06 8.78
N ALA A 197 3.96 18.04 9.48
CA ALA A 197 2.53 17.85 9.70
C ALA A 197 1.72 17.75 8.39
N ASN A 198 2.28 17.09 7.36
CA ASN A 198 1.64 16.90 6.07
C ASN A 198 0.53 15.82 6.14
N GLY A 199 -0.50 15.99 5.34
CA GLY A 199 -1.56 15.01 5.09
C GLY A 199 -2.22 14.46 6.36
N LEU A 200 -2.18 13.14 6.55
CA LEU A 200 -2.84 12.44 7.68
C LEU A 200 -2.08 12.55 9.02
N TRP A 201 -0.81 12.95 9.03
CA TRP A 201 0.02 12.88 10.24
C TRP A 201 -0.48 13.66 11.43
N PRO A 202 -1.12 14.87 11.29
CA PRO A 202 -1.68 15.61 12.43
C PRO A 202 -2.80 14.88 13.17
N VAL A 203 -3.47 13.94 12.50
CA VAL A 203 -4.63 13.21 13.04
C VAL A 203 -4.38 11.71 13.19
N ASP A 204 -3.14 11.25 12.92
CA ASP A 204 -2.75 9.84 13.08
C ASP A 204 -2.85 9.38 14.54
N LEU A 205 -3.64 8.34 14.75
CA LEU A 205 -3.86 7.71 16.05
C LEU A 205 -3.13 6.37 16.21
N THR A 206 -2.34 5.96 15.22
CA THR A 206 -1.68 4.64 15.22
C THR A 206 -0.81 4.41 16.46
N ALA A 207 -0.01 5.39 16.84
CA ALA A 207 0.88 5.27 18.01
C ALA A 207 0.31 5.94 19.26
N SER A 208 -0.48 7.02 19.11
CA SER A 208 -1.07 7.76 20.24
C SER A 208 -2.25 7.03 20.87
N GLY A 209 -2.96 6.21 20.11
CA GLY A 209 -4.09 5.40 20.55
C GLY A 209 -5.42 5.86 19.97
N ALA A 210 -6.12 4.93 19.33
CA ALA A 210 -7.46 5.12 18.80
C ALA A 210 -8.48 4.48 19.72
N LYS A 211 -9.49 5.24 20.15
CA LYS A 211 -10.62 4.71 20.88
C LYS A 211 -11.61 4.07 19.91
N ILE A 212 -11.91 2.79 20.11
CA ILE A 212 -12.75 1.98 19.23
C ILE A 212 -14.00 1.53 19.98
N ASP A 213 -15.08 2.27 19.80
CA ASP A 213 -16.38 1.97 20.41
C ASP A 213 -17.30 1.14 19.46
N GLY A 214 -16.75 0.66 18.33
CA GLY A 214 -17.43 -0.13 17.31
C GLY A 214 -16.97 0.21 15.89
N LEU A 215 -17.67 -0.33 14.88
CA LEU A 215 -17.33 -0.10 13.47
C LEU A 215 -17.36 1.37 13.05
N ALA A 216 -18.29 2.16 13.60
CA ALA A 216 -18.39 3.59 13.30
C ALA A 216 -17.10 4.35 13.66
N SER A 217 -16.44 3.99 14.77
CA SER A 217 -15.14 4.59 15.13
C SER A 217 -14.11 4.39 14.04
N LEU A 218 -14.08 3.22 13.40
CA LEU A 218 -13.13 2.88 12.33
C LEU A 218 -13.39 3.67 11.05
N THR A 219 -14.66 3.92 10.72
CA THR A 219 -15.04 4.55 9.45
C THR A 219 -15.13 6.06 9.52
N GLU A 220 -15.30 6.65 10.71
CA GLU A 220 -15.58 8.07 10.86
C GLU A 220 -14.42 8.86 11.48
N SER A 221 -13.64 8.26 12.39
CA SER A 221 -12.71 9.03 13.21
C SER A 221 -11.33 8.40 13.41
N ALA A 222 -11.18 7.07 13.32
CA ALA A 222 -9.92 6.41 13.62
C ALA A 222 -8.97 6.40 12.41
N VAL A 223 -8.18 7.46 12.26
CA VAL A 223 -7.07 7.49 11.30
C VAL A 223 -5.94 6.64 11.88
N VAL A 224 -5.80 5.42 11.40
CA VAL A 224 -4.81 4.44 11.86
C VAL A 224 -4.21 3.70 10.67
N LEU A 225 -3.04 3.08 10.87
CA LEU A 225 -2.40 2.22 9.86
C LEU A 225 -3.44 1.27 9.23
N PRO A 226 -3.60 1.23 7.89
CA PRO A 226 -4.62 0.41 7.22
C PRO A 226 -4.52 -1.08 7.57
N LYS A 227 -3.32 -1.59 7.78
CA LYS A 227 -3.15 -2.97 8.26
C LYS A 227 -3.80 -3.21 9.63
N LEU A 228 -3.71 -2.26 10.54
CA LEU A 228 -4.39 -2.31 11.85
C LEU A 228 -5.90 -2.19 11.68
N PHE A 229 -6.35 -1.25 10.84
CA PHE A 229 -7.76 -1.08 10.49
C PHE A 229 -8.39 -2.38 9.96
N ARG A 230 -7.77 -3.03 8.97
CA ARG A 230 -8.29 -4.30 8.41
C ARG A 230 -8.44 -5.39 9.47
N ARG A 231 -7.49 -5.50 10.40
CA ARG A 231 -7.57 -6.46 11.51
C ARG A 231 -8.67 -6.15 12.51
N LEU A 232 -8.86 -4.85 12.84
CA LEU A 232 -9.95 -4.40 13.71
C LEU A 232 -11.31 -4.60 13.05
N ALA A 233 -11.43 -4.26 11.76
CA ALA A 233 -12.66 -4.47 10.99
C ALA A 233 -13.07 -5.95 10.95
N ASP A 234 -12.13 -6.85 10.61
CA ASP A 234 -12.37 -8.30 10.61
C ASP A 234 -12.80 -8.80 11.99
N TYR A 235 -12.13 -8.34 13.05
CA TYR A 235 -12.43 -8.73 14.42
C TYR A 235 -13.82 -8.28 14.88
N LEU A 236 -14.16 -7.00 14.69
CA LEU A 236 -15.44 -6.44 15.13
C LEU A 236 -16.64 -7.01 14.34
N VAL A 237 -16.44 -7.30 13.05
CA VAL A 237 -17.48 -7.96 12.24
C VAL A 237 -17.75 -9.37 12.74
N LEU A 238 -16.72 -10.15 13.11
CA LEU A 238 -16.89 -11.48 13.71
C LEU A 238 -17.57 -11.42 15.07
N GLY A 239 -17.35 -10.35 15.86
CA GLY A 239 -18.00 -10.13 17.16
C GLY A 239 -19.49 -9.80 17.09
N ALA A 240 -20.09 -9.77 15.88
CA ALA A 240 -21.53 -9.55 15.66
C ALA A 240 -22.10 -8.30 16.38
N GLY A 241 -21.29 -7.23 16.49
CA GLY A 241 -21.68 -5.97 17.09
C GLY A 241 -21.20 -5.76 18.52
N ASP A 242 -20.53 -6.73 19.13
CA ASP A 242 -19.82 -6.52 20.39
C ASP A 242 -18.58 -5.65 20.12
N PRO A 243 -18.49 -4.42 20.67
CA PRO A 243 -17.35 -3.56 20.46
C PRO A 243 -16.12 -3.92 21.30
N SER A 244 -16.22 -4.90 22.21
CA SER A 244 -15.16 -5.25 23.15
C SER A 244 -13.86 -5.62 22.43
N LEU A 245 -12.75 -4.98 22.77
CA LEU A 245 -11.42 -5.31 22.26
C LEU A 245 -10.66 -6.33 23.11
N ALA A 246 -11.27 -6.89 24.17
CA ALA A 246 -10.62 -7.83 25.10
C ALA A 246 -10.05 -9.08 24.40
N GLY A 247 -10.70 -9.55 23.31
CA GLY A 247 -10.26 -10.70 22.50
C GLY A 247 -9.36 -10.36 21.33
N PHE A 248 -9.09 -9.08 21.06
CA PHE A 248 -8.44 -8.65 19.79
C PHE A 248 -7.01 -9.22 19.63
N LYS A 249 -6.20 -9.22 20.69
CA LYS A 249 -4.85 -9.80 20.62
C LYS A 249 -4.88 -11.30 20.34
N ALA A 250 -5.78 -12.05 20.99
CA ALA A 250 -5.96 -13.47 20.72
C ALA A 250 -6.46 -13.74 19.29
N PHE A 251 -7.27 -12.85 18.73
CA PHE A 251 -7.68 -12.90 17.33
C PHE A 251 -6.48 -12.70 16.37
N LEU A 252 -5.59 -11.75 16.66
CA LEU A 252 -4.37 -11.53 15.86
C LEU A 252 -3.47 -12.79 15.87
N ASP A 253 -3.42 -13.52 16.98
CA ASP A 253 -2.59 -14.72 17.12
C ASP A 253 -3.14 -15.94 16.35
N GLN A 254 -4.41 -15.94 15.93
CA GLN A 254 -4.98 -17.00 15.10
C GLN A 254 -4.39 -17.04 13.67
N ARG A 255 -3.99 -15.88 13.16
CA ARG A 255 -3.32 -15.73 11.87
C ARG A 255 -2.18 -14.71 12.01
N PRO A 256 -1.07 -15.11 12.65
CA PRO A 256 -0.04 -14.18 13.03
C PRO A 256 0.63 -13.57 11.79
N ASP A 257 0.62 -12.25 11.69
CA ASP A 257 1.49 -11.51 10.79
C ASP A 257 2.86 -11.43 11.46
N ARG A 258 3.85 -12.13 10.90
CA ARG A 258 5.24 -12.06 11.37
C ARG A 258 5.83 -10.72 10.97
N VAL A 259 6.57 -10.12 11.89
CA VAL A 259 7.14 -8.79 11.72
C VAL A 259 8.53 -8.72 12.36
N LEU A 260 9.46 -8.09 11.64
CA LEU A 260 10.77 -7.69 12.17
C LEU A 260 10.67 -6.27 12.73
N ILE A 261 11.03 -6.08 14.00
CA ILE A 261 11.28 -4.76 14.59
C ILE A 261 12.72 -4.38 14.22
N VAL A 262 12.86 -3.44 13.29
CA VAL A 262 14.18 -3.10 12.68
C VAL A 262 15.17 -2.61 13.73
N SER A 263 14.76 -1.67 14.58
CA SER A 263 15.63 -1.08 15.63
C SER A 263 16.14 -2.08 16.66
N LYS A 264 15.42 -3.22 16.82
CA LYS A 264 15.75 -4.28 17.79
C LYS A 264 16.36 -5.51 17.12
N GLY A 265 16.29 -5.62 15.77
CA GLY A 265 16.70 -6.82 15.04
C GLY A 265 15.91 -8.07 15.45
N GLN A 266 14.68 -7.91 15.96
CA GLN A 266 13.90 -8.98 16.56
C GLN A 266 12.65 -9.29 15.73
N PHE A 267 12.47 -10.57 15.39
CA PHE A 267 11.22 -11.07 14.83
C PHE A 267 10.18 -11.32 15.93
N THR A 268 8.95 -10.93 15.65
CA THR A 268 7.79 -11.11 16.51
C THR A 268 6.52 -11.24 15.66
N THR A 269 5.35 -11.00 16.26
CA THR A 269 4.06 -10.98 15.59
C THR A 269 3.36 -9.63 15.78
N LEU A 270 2.38 -9.31 14.93
CA LEU A 270 1.62 -8.07 15.04
C LEU A 270 0.96 -7.93 16.42
N SER A 271 0.48 -9.03 17.03
CA SER A 271 -0.12 -9.01 18.37
C SER A 271 0.82 -8.50 19.47
N THR A 272 2.15 -8.68 19.29
CA THR A 272 3.15 -8.20 20.24
C THR A 272 3.36 -6.69 20.17
N VAL A 273 3.26 -6.11 18.97
CA VAL A 273 3.43 -4.66 18.74
C VAL A 273 2.10 -3.89 18.77
N VAL A 274 1.00 -4.58 19.06
CA VAL A 274 -0.31 -3.97 19.33
C VAL A 274 -0.60 -4.03 20.82
N GLU A 275 -0.97 -2.90 21.40
CA GLU A 275 -1.43 -2.76 22.76
C GLU A 275 -2.93 -2.42 22.77
N VAL A 276 -3.67 -3.06 23.66
CA VAL A 276 -5.08 -2.79 23.91
C VAL A 276 -5.25 -2.47 25.39
N ALA A 277 -5.80 -1.29 25.66
CA ALA A 277 -6.16 -0.85 27.02
C ALA A 277 -7.63 -0.42 26.99
N ASP A 278 -8.48 -1.20 27.61
CA ASP A 278 -9.95 -1.05 27.53
C ASP A 278 -10.41 -1.02 26.05
N GLN A 279 -10.98 0.09 25.60
CA GLN A 279 -11.43 0.32 24.22
C GLN A 279 -10.43 1.13 23.40
N THR A 280 -9.20 1.27 23.85
CA THR A 280 -8.14 1.98 23.11
C THR A 280 -7.13 1.00 22.56
N VAL A 281 -6.82 1.12 21.27
CA VAL A 281 -5.81 0.32 20.57
C VAL A 281 -4.70 1.22 20.04
N ARG A 282 -3.45 0.81 20.16
CA ARG A 282 -2.29 1.50 19.57
C ARG A 282 -1.20 0.52 19.13
N MET A 283 -0.33 0.98 18.27
CA MET A 283 0.92 0.29 17.99
C MET A 283 2.03 0.83 18.91
N THR A 284 2.85 -0.08 19.44
CA THR A 284 3.97 0.25 20.33
C THR A 284 5.25 0.61 19.58
N GLU A 285 5.27 0.35 18.28
CA GLU A 285 6.36 0.69 17.36
C GLU A 285 5.80 1.52 16.20
N PRO A 286 6.51 2.54 15.72
CA PRO A 286 6.07 3.29 14.54
C PRO A 286 6.10 2.40 13.29
N PRO A 287 5.19 2.60 12.32
CA PRO A 287 5.08 1.75 11.13
C PRO A 287 6.39 1.55 10.37
N GLU A 288 7.22 2.59 10.24
CA GLU A 288 8.51 2.54 9.54
C GLU A 288 9.58 1.67 10.24
N ASN A 289 9.37 1.32 11.52
CA ASN A 289 10.23 0.40 12.26
C ASN A 289 9.85 -1.08 12.09
N LEU A 290 8.81 -1.35 11.29
CA LEU A 290 8.25 -2.68 11.12
C LEU A 290 8.43 -3.18 9.68
N VAL A 291 8.94 -4.42 9.54
CA VAL A 291 9.04 -5.11 8.25
C VAL A 291 8.27 -6.42 8.33
N PHE A 292 7.20 -6.54 7.58
CA PHE A 292 6.33 -7.71 7.56
C PHE A 292 6.90 -8.81 6.65
N GLU A 293 6.72 -10.06 7.05
CA GLU A 293 6.99 -11.18 6.14
C GLU A 293 5.89 -11.27 5.07
N GLU A 294 6.31 -11.47 3.83
CA GLU A 294 5.37 -11.83 2.75
C GLU A 294 4.87 -13.26 2.93
N ARG A 295 3.60 -13.48 2.61
CA ARG A 295 2.96 -14.79 2.62
C ARG A 295 2.92 -15.39 1.22
#